data_28a82aa8746fc2d97c6747b145f0f8a4
#
_entry.id   28a82aa8746fc2d97c6747b145f0f8a4
#
_cell.length_a   1.000
_cell.length_b   1.000
_cell.length_c   1.000
_cell.angle_alpha   90.00
_cell.angle_beta   90.00
_cell.angle_gamma   90.00
#
_symmetry.space_group_name_H-M   'P 1'
#
loop_
_entity.id
_entity.type
_entity.pdbx_description
1 polymer ?
#
loop_
_entity_poly.entity_id
_entity_poly.type
_entity_poly.pdbx_seq_one_letter_code
_entity_poly.pdbx_strand_id
1 'polypeptide(L)'
;KSSLLNKLTGEERVIVSPIAGTTRDSIDSKLKWHGEDIVLIDTAGIRKRGSIDPGVEKFSVIRAFNAIKRCDVALLMIDSEEGITEQDEHIAGYVLDEYKSLIIVFNKWDSVEKDSNTVNEYMEKVRERLHFIPYAPVLFISALTGQRIHQVLEVANRVYEARHFRLQTAEVNRIIREAVQKHPAPMKGTKRLKIYFGTQVATAPPLFLLHVNDKELVHFSYRRYLENQFRAAFPF
;
A
#
# COMPACT_ATOMS: atom_id res chain seq x y z
N LYS A 1 11.32 10.48 7.32
CA LYS A 1 11.15 9.15 7.96
C LYS A 1 11.45 9.25 9.46
N SER A 2 12.65 9.73 9.86
CA SER A 2 13.07 9.83 11.27
C SER A 2 12.10 10.63 12.15
N SER A 3 11.62 11.77 11.66
CA SER A 3 10.69 12.62 12.40
C SER A 3 9.35 11.92 12.64
N LEU A 4 8.87 11.15 11.66
CA LEU A 4 7.64 10.37 11.81
C LEU A 4 7.79 9.29 12.90
N LEU A 5 8.89 8.54 12.87
CA LEU A 5 9.15 7.52 13.89
C LEU A 5 9.20 8.15 15.29
N ASN A 6 9.99 9.22 15.45
CA ASN A 6 10.13 9.89 16.74
C ASN A 6 8.78 10.41 17.27
N LYS A 7 7.88 10.88 16.40
CA LYS A 7 6.55 11.30 16.80
C LYS A 7 5.66 10.12 17.16
N LEU A 8 5.67 9.05 16.36
CA LEU A 8 4.92 7.82 16.65
C LEU A 8 5.36 7.18 17.97
N THR A 9 6.67 7.21 18.27
CA THR A 9 7.22 6.67 19.53
C THR A 9 6.97 7.55 20.76
N GLY A 10 6.68 8.81 20.55
CA GLY A 10 6.36 9.79 21.61
C GLY A 10 4.87 9.92 21.91
N GLU A 11 3.99 9.20 21.23
CA GLU A 11 2.55 9.20 21.54
C GLU A 11 2.26 8.36 22.78
N GLU A 12 1.39 8.85 23.68
CA GLU A 12 1.04 8.20 24.97
C GLU A 12 0.48 6.78 24.82
N ARG A 13 0.03 6.41 23.62
CA ARG A 13 -0.56 5.09 23.29
C ARG A 13 0.42 4.11 22.66
N VAL A 14 1.71 4.47 22.54
CA VAL A 14 2.72 3.68 21.84
C VAL A 14 3.85 3.33 22.82
N ILE A 15 4.03 2.03 23.08
CA ILE A 15 5.17 1.52 23.86
C ILE A 15 6.21 0.97 22.89
N VAL A 16 7.43 1.48 22.96
CA VAL A 16 8.53 1.07 22.07
C VAL A 16 9.45 0.09 22.79
N SER A 17 9.73 -1.04 22.13
CA SER A 17 10.79 -1.96 22.55
C SER A 17 11.81 -2.11 21.43
N PRO A 18 13.12 -1.90 21.65
CA PRO A 18 14.13 -2.22 20.66
C PRO A 18 14.19 -3.73 20.46
N ILE A 19 14.14 -4.19 19.21
CA ILE A 19 14.47 -5.57 18.90
C ILE A 19 16.00 -5.68 18.89
N ALA A 20 16.55 -6.33 19.89
CA ALA A 20 17.94 -6.75 19.86
C ALA A 20 18.01 -8.02 19.01
N GLY A 21 18.72 -7.96 17.90
CA GLY A 21 19.12 -9.20 17.26
C GLY A 21 18.94 -9.28 15.76
N THR A 22 19.98 -9.75 15.17
CA THR A 22 20.17 -10.49 13.92
C THR A 22 20.11 -9.68 12.64
N THR A 23 21.25 -9.22 12.31
CA THR A 23 21.88 -8.82 11.05
C THR A 23 22.26 -7.35 10.97
N ARG A 24 23.44 -7.10 10.47
CA ARG A 24 24.17 -5.82 10.43
C ARG A 24 23.49 -4.66 9.69
N ASP A 25 22.27 -4.81 9.14
CA ASP A 25 21.77 -3.91 8.12
C ASP A 25 20.35 -3.34 8.29
N SER A 26 19.51 -3.79 9.24
CA SER A 26 18.21 -3.18 9.47
C SER A 26 17.87 -3.11 10.96
N ILE A 27 17.62 -1.88 11.44
CA ILE A 27 17.09 -1.69 12.79
C ILE A 27 15.57 -1.64 12.66
N ASP A 28 14.92 -2.72 13.02
CA ASP A 28 13.47 -2.77 13.15
C ASP A 28 13.08 -2.28 14.55
N SER A 29 11.96 -1.59 14.67
CA SER A 29 11.43 -1.09 15.93
C SER A 29 10.05 -1.69 16.19
N LYS A 30 9.85 -2.32 17.34
CA LYS A 30 8.52 -2.77 17.76
C LYS A 30 7.78 -1.64 18.45
N LEU A 31 6.55 -1.46 18.05
CA LEU A 31 5.58 -0.60 18.69
C LEU A 31 4.42 -1.44 19.20
N LYS A 32 3.91 -1.11 20.37
CA LYS A 32 2.64 -1.64 20.84
C LYS A 32 1.58 -0.55 20.71
N TRP A 33 0.55 -0.80 19.90
CA TRP A 33 -0.50 0.14 19.61
C TRP A 33 -1.87 -0.53 19.79
N HIS A 34 -2.70 -0.01 20.70
CA HIS A 34 -4.00 -0.62 21.06
C HIS A 34 -3.95 -2.12 21.40
N GLY A 35 -2.81 -2.59 21.96
CA GLY A 35 -2.61 -3.99 22.30
C GLY A 35 -2.00 -4.85 21.18
N GLU A 36 -1.97 -4.33 19.95
CA GLU A 36 -1.37 -4.99 18.79
C GLU A 36 0.13 -4.69 18.67
N ASP A 37 0.91 -5.68 18.27
CA ASP A 37 2.34 -5.55 18.02
C ASP A 37 2.57 -5.11 16.56
N ILE A 38 3.11 -3.91 16.36
CA ILE A 38 3.49 -3.38 15.05
C ILE A 38 5.01 -3.36 14.93
N VAL A 39 5.55 -3.86 13.83
CA VAL A 39 6.97 -3.79 13.52
C VAL A 39 7.21 -2.76 12.44
N LEU A 40 7.94 -1.70 12.77
CA LEU A 40 8.43 -0.73 11.80
C LEU A 40 9.76 -1.22 11.22
N ILE A 41 9.76 -1.46 9.91
CA ILE A 41 10.91 -1.98 9.17
C ILE A 41 11.67 -0.83 8.53
N ASP A 42 12.99 -0.95 8.42
CA ASP A 42 13.91 0.04 7.83
C ASP A 42 13.94 1.39 8.58
N THR A 43 14.07 1.31 9.88
CA THR A 43 14.24 2.50 10.73
C THR A 43 15.69 3.01 10.76
N ALA A 44 16.66 2.27 10.22
CA ALA A 44 18.10 2.59 10.26
C ALA A 44 18.53 3.78 9.40
N GLY A 45 17.80 4.10 8.34
CA GLY A 45 18.01 5.34 7.55
C GLY A 45 17.81 6.62 8.37
N ILE A 46 17.35 6.47 9.60
CA ILE A 46 16.96 7.51 10.55
C ILE A 46 18.16 8.08 11.33
N ARG A 47 19.24 7.33 11.52
CA ARG A 47 20.33 7.70 12.45
C ARG A 47 21.56 8.38 11.82
N LYS A 48 21.70 8.46 10.49
CA LYS A 48 22.88 9.11 9.86
C LYS A 48 22.48 10.29 8.97
N ARG A 49 22.35 11.46 9.55
CA ARG A 49 22.58 12.72 8.84
C ARG A 49 24.10 13.00 8.90
N GLY A 50 24.77 12.90 7.78
CA GLY A 50 26.16 13.30 7.64
C GLY A 50 26.80 12.63 6.43
N SER A 51 27.12 13.40 5.41
CA SER A 51 27.80 13.09 4.15
C SER A 51 27.06 12.17 3.16
N ILE A 52 26.74 12.76 2.03
CA ILE A 52 26.16 12.10 0.86
C ILE A 52 27.34 11.62 0.01
N ASP A 53 27.58 10.30 0.03
CA ASP A 53 28.50 9.64 -0.90
C ASP A 53 27.69 9.00 -2.03
N PRO A 54 28.11 9.10 -3.31
CA PRO A 54 27.37 8.49 -4.45
C PRO A 54 27.17 6.98 -4.36
N GLY A 55 27.93 6.28 -3.52
CA GLY A 55 27.73 4.87 -3.20
C GLY A 55 26.54 4.59 -2.27
N VAL A 56 26.08 5.57 -1.50
CA VAL A 56 25.03 5.43 -0.49
C VAL A 56 23.65 5.32 -1.11
N GLU A 57 23.40 5.90 -2.28
CA GLU A 57 22.10 5.80 -2.97
C GLU A 57 21.78 4.39 -3.41
N LYS A 58 22.72 3.65 -4.00
CA LYS A 58 22.51 2.25 -4.40
C LYS A 58 22.19 1.34 -3.20
N PHE A 59 22.87 1.54 -2.07
CA PHE A 59 22.59 0.79 -0.85
C PHE A 59 21.25 1.17 -0.22
N SER A 60 20.82 2.42 -0.35
CA SER A 60 19.52 2.88 0.14
C SER A 60 18.37 2.25 -0.64
N VAL A 61 18.47 2.13 -1.95
CA VAL A 61 17.47 1.50 -2.82
C VAL A 61 17.35 -0.01 -2.53
N ILE A 62 18.49 -0.71 -2.40
CA ILE A 62 18.50 -2.15 -2.06
C ILE A 62 17.87 -2.40 -0.69
N ARG A 63 18.14 -1.54 0.30
CA ARG A 63 17.51 -1.64 1.63
C ARG A 63 16.00 -1.44 1.56
N ALA A 64 15.55 -0.43 0.79
CA ALA A 64 14.13 -0.19 0.60
C ALA A 64 13.43 -1.41 -0.03
N PHE A 65 14.03 -2.03 -1.05
CA PHE A 65 13.50 -3.25 -1.67
C PHE A 65 13.45 -4.43 -0.69
N ASN A 66 14.48 -4.63 0.11
CA ASN A 66 14.47 -5.67 1.14
C ASN A 66 13.43 -5.41 2.23
N ALA A 67 13.21 -4.16 2.62
CA ALA A 67 12.17 -3.77 3.55
C ALA A 67 10.77 -4.04 2.98
N ILE A 68 10.53 -3.70 1.69
CA ILE A 68 9.26 -3.96 1.00
C ILE A 68 8.95 -5.45 0.97
N LYS A 69 9.91 -6.31 0.66
CA LYS A 69 9.69 -7.78 0.68
C LYS A 69 9.22 -8.32 2.02
N ARG A 70 9.67 -7.71 3.11
CA ARG A 70 9.38 -8.16 4.48
C ARG A 70 8.12 -7.54 5.07
N CYS A 71 7.65 -6.40 4.55
CA CYS A 71 6.50 -5.71 5.12
C CYS A 71 5.16 -6.30 4.64
N ASP A 72 4.10 -6.02 5.37
CA ASP A 72 2.72 -6.26 4.96
C ASP A 72 2.13 -5.00 4.30
N VAL A 73 2.45 -3.83 4.88
CA VAL A 73 1.97 -2.52 4.43
C VAL A 73 3.18 -1.59 4.28
N ALA A 74 3.35 -1.03 3.09
CA ALA A 74 4.37 -0.04 2.80
C ALA A 74 3.80 1.38 2.95
N LEU A 75 4.56 2.27 3.60
CA LEU A 75 4.26 3.70 3.67
C LEU A 75 5.16 4.45 2.67
N LEU A 76 4.60 4.91 1.57
CA LEU A 76 5.30 5.76 0.61
C LEU A 76 5.28 7.21 1.12
N MET A 77 6.41 7.65 1.64
CA MET A 77 6.56 8.99 2.20
C MET A 77 6.97 9.98 1.12
N ILE A 78 6.09 10.90 0.81
CA ILE A 78 6.29 11.97 -0.18
C ILE A 78 6.46 13.30 0.54
N ASP A 79 7.42 14.10 0.12
CA ASP A 79 7.56 15.48 0.55
C ASP A 79 6.50 16.34 -0.13
N SER A 80 5.63 17.01 0.65
CA SER A 80 4.55 17.80 0.07
C SER A 80 5.03 19.00 -0.76
N GLU A 81 6.21 19.54 -0.47
CA GLU A 81 6.78 20.65 -1.24
C GLU A 81 7.34 20.18 -2.60
N GLU A 82 7.97 19.00 -2.62
CA GLU A 82 8.57 18.42 -3.83
C GLU A 82 7.52 17.73 -4.71
N GLY A 83 6.50 17.14 -4.10
CA GLY A 83 5.46 16.35 -4.79
C GLY A 83 5.92 14.94 -5.15
N ILE A 84 5.17 14.28 -6.05
CA ILE A 84 5.44 12.91 -6.49
C ILE A 84 6.59 12.92 -7.51
N THR A 85 7.65 12.18 -7.22
CA THR A 85 8.81 12.01 -8.11
C THR A 85 8.71 10.72 -8.93
N GLU A 86 9.51 10.59 -9.99
CA GLU A 86 9.62 9.33 -10.76
C GLU A 86 10.11 8.17 -9.88
N GLN A 87 10.96 8.45 -8.90
CA GLN A 87 11.42 7.44 -7.95
C GLN A 87 10.28 6.92 -7.06
N ASP A 88 9.35 7.79 -6.66
CA ASP A 88 8.16 7.37 -5.91
C ASP A 88 7.26 6.46 -6.73
N GLU A 89 7.09 6.76 -8.03
CA GLU A 89 6.34 5.90 -8.95
C GLU A 89 6.97 4.52 -9.10
N HIS A 90 8.31 4.46 -9.26
CA HIS A 90 9.04 3.20 -9.34
C HIS A 90 8.92 2.38 -8.05
N ILE A 91 9.03 3.03 -6.88
CA ILE A 91 8.87 2.36 -5.58
C ILE A 91 7.44 1.85 -5.43
N ALA A 92 6.44 2.65 -5.79
CA ALA A 92 5.04 2.23 -5.75
C ALA A 92 4.77 1.03 -6.67
N GLY A 93 5.32 1.03 -7.89
CA GLY A 93 5.27 -0.10 -8.81
C GLY A 93 5.88 -1.36 -8.20
N TYR A 94 7.05 -1.24 -7.59
CA TYR A 94 7.72 -2.39 -6.95
C TYR A 94 6.92 -2.95 -5.76
N VAL A 95 6.27 -2.09 -4.96
CA VAL A 95 5.38 -2.54 -3.87
C VAL A 95 4.24 -3.41 -4.41
N LEU A 96 3.68 -3.03 -5.57
CA LEU A 96 2.64 -3.83 -6.23
C LEU A 96 3.17 -5.16 -6.77
N ASP A 97 4.34 -5.16 -7.40
CA ASP A 97 4.97 -6.38 -7.95
C ASP A 97 5.25 -7.40 -6.84
N GLU A 98 5.58 -6.93 -5.63
CA GLU A 98 5.76 -7.78 -4.44
C GLU A 98 4.42 -8.09 -3.72
N TYR A 99 3.28 -7.73 -4.32
CA TYR A 99 1.93 -7.94 -3.76
C TYR A 99 1.75 -7.40 -2.35
N LYS A 100 2.38 -6.25 -2.05
CA LYS A 100 2.25 -5.56 -0.76
C LYS A 100 1.18 -4.49 -0.82
N SER A 101 0.60 -4.18 0.34
CA SER A 101 -0.32 -3.05 0.44
C SER A 101 0.45 -1.74 0.53
N LEU A 102 -0.13 -0.65 0.03
CA LEU A 102 0.50 0.67 -0.03
C LEU A 102 -0.39 1.74 0.57
N ILE A 103 0.22 2.64 1.32
CA ILE A 103 -0.38 3.90 1.79
C ILE A 103 0.52 5.04 1.32
N ILE A 104 -0.07 6.04 0.68
CA ILE A 104 0.62 7.26 0.23
C ILE A 104 0.55 8.28 1.35
N VAL A 105 1.68 8.82 1.78
CA VAL A 105 1.76 9.75 2.90
C VAL A 105 2.49 11.02 2.49
N PHE A 106 1.75 12.10 2.27
CA PHE A 106 2.32 13.43 2.08
C PHE A 106 2.72 13.99 3.44
N ASN A 107 4.02 14.17 3.63
CA ASN A 107 4.62 14.74 4.84
C ASN A 107 5.04 16.19 4.62
N LYS A 108 5.30 16.92 5.70
CA LYS A 108 5.53 18.37 5.74
C LYS A 108 4.29 19.16 5.30
N TRP A 109 3.11 18.66 5.60
CA TRP A 109 1.86 19.33 5.27
C TRP A 109 1.70 20.68 5.95
N ASP A 110 2.49 20.96 6.99
CA ASP A 110 2.57 22.25 7.69
C ASP A 110 3.21 23.35 6.83
N SER A 111 4.12 23.03 5.93
CA SER A 111 4.81 23.99 5.06
C SER A 111 4.03 24.38 3.79
N VAL A 112 2.98 23.63 3.45
CA VAL A 112 2.14 23.90 2.28
C VAL A 112 1.15 25.01 2.57
N GLU A 113 1.11 26.05 1.72
CA GLU A 113 0.03 27.04 1.74
C GLU A 113 -1.28 26.37 1.31
N LYS A 114 -2.34 26.54 2.11
CA LYS A 114 -3.59 25.78 1.95
C LYS A 114 -4.75 26.72 1.68
N ASP A 115 -5.50 26.36 0.65
CA ASP A 115 -6.84 26.86 0.39
C ASP A 115 -7.87 25.72 0.42
N SER A 116 -9.10 26.02 0.04
CA SER A 116 -10.19 25.03 0.00
C SER A 116 -9.99 23.95 -1.07
N ASN A 117 -9.10 24.14 -2.05
CA ASN A 117 -8.89 23.24 -3.19
C ASN A 117 -7.58 22.45 -3.10
N THR A 118 -6.64 22.86 -2.24
CA THR A 118 -5.29 22.27 -2.15
C THR A 118 -5.29 20.75 -2.06
N VAL A 119 -6.15 20.17 -1.20
CA VAL A 119 -6.23 18.70 -1.07
C VAL A 119 -6.67 18.03 -2.38
N ASN A 120 -7.63 18.64 -3.08
CA ASN A 120 -8.12 18.10 -4.37
C ASN A 120 -7.01 18.11 -5.43
N GLU A 121 -6.22 19.17 -5.50
CA GLU A 121 -5.10 19.27 -6.44
C GLU A 121 -4.05 18.19 -6.19
N TYR A 122 -3.73 17.90 -4.91
CA TYR A 122 -2.84 16.79 -4.57
C TYR A 122 -3.45 15.44 -4.94
N MET A 123 -4.74 15.26 -4.71
CA MET A 123 -5.45 14.03 -5.08
C MET A 123 -5.51 13.83 -6.60
N GLU A 124 -5.64 14.91 -7.38
CA GLU A 124 -5.55 14.85 -8.85
C GLU A 124 -4.15 14.43 -9.30
N LYS A 125 -3.09 15.00 -8.75
CA LYS A 125 -1.70 14.59 -9.02
C LYS A 125 -1.46 13.11 -8.68
N VAL A 126 -2.03 12.62 -7.57
CA VAL A 126 -1.96 11.19 -7.22
C VAL A 126 -2.66 10.33 -8.26
N ARG A 127 -3.86 10.72 -8.71
CA ARG A 127 -4.60 9.98 -9.75
C ARG A 127 -3.88 9.97 -11.09
N GLU A 128 -3.20 11.05 -11.43
CA GLU A 128 -2.43 11.20 -12.66
C GLU A 128 -1.14 10.38 -12.64
N ARG A 129 -0.31 10.55 -11.62
CA ARG A 129 1.01 9.94 -11.50
C ARG A 129 0.96 8.48 -11.01
N LEU A 130 0.04 8.16 -10.11
CA LEU A 130 -0.14 6.85 -9.51
C LEU A 130 -1.47 6.19 -9.93
N HIS A 131 -1.87 6.40 -11.19
CA HIS A 131 -3.13 5.89 -11.76
C HIS A 131 -3.29 4.37 -11.71
N PHE A 132 -2.20 3.64 -11.52
CA PHE A 132 -2.20 2.17 -11.42
C PHE A 132 -2.57 1.66 -10.02
N ILE A 133 -2.65 2.56 -8.99
CA ILE A 133 -3.04 2.25 -7.62
C ILE A 133 -4.13 3.20 -7.07
N PRO A 134 -5.25 3.40 -7.77
CA PRO A 134 -6.26 4.39 -7.40
C PRO A 134 -6.95 4.11 -6.06
N TYR A 135 -6.76 2.92 -5.52
CA TYR A 135 -7.33 2.43 -4.27
C TYR A 135 -6.44 2.66 -3.05
N ALA A 136 -5.18 3.06 -3.24
CA ALA A 136 -4.28 3.30 -2.12
C ALA A 136 -4.77 4.49 -1.28
N PRO A 137 -4.86 4.36 0.05
CA PRO A 137 -5.18 5.47 0.93
C PRO A 137 -4.13 6.57 0.82
N VAL A 138 -4.58 7.83 0.89
CA VAL A 138 -3.72 9.02 0.88
C VAL A 138 -3.87 9.75 2.20
N LEU A 139 -2.76 10.04 2.85
CA LEU A 139 -2.69 10.78 4.10
C LEU A 139 -1.87 12.06 3.94
N PHE A 140 -2.30 13.12 4.60
CA PHE A 140 -1.59 14.40 4.67
C PHE A 140 -1.21 14.68 6.12
N ILE A 141 0.09 14.60 6.45
CA ILE A 141 0.61 14.67 7.81
C ILE A 141 1.72 15.72 7.95
N SER A 142 1.99 16.11 9.17
CA SER A 142 3.25 16.78 9.52
C SER A 142 3.96 16.01 10.63
N ALA A 143 5.08 15.39 10.29
CA ALA A 143 5.94 14.75 11.27
C ALA A 143 6.67 15.76 12.17
N LEU A 144 6.73 17.03 11.79
CA LEU A 144 7.31 18.10 12.60
C LEU A 144 6.36 18.54 13.71
N THR A 145 5.14 18.89 13.33
CA THR A 145 4.13 19.43 14.28
C THR A 145 3.35 18.33 15.01
N GLY A 146 3.32 17.10 14.48
CA GLY A 146 2.49 16.00 14.98
C GLY A 146 1.12 15.93 14.34
N GLN A 147 0.82 16.80 13.37
CA GLN A 147 -0.50 16.86 12.72
C GLN A 147 -0.85 15.53 12.05
N ARG A 148 -1.98 14.94 12.45
CA ARG A 148 -2.57 13.70 11.90
C ARG A 148 -1.67 12.46 11.95
N ILE A 149 -0.63 12.44 12.78
CA ILE A 149 0.30 11.32 12.90
C ILE A 149 -0.42 10.05 13.38
N HIS A 150 -1.36 10.15 14.31
CA HIS A 150 -2.17 9.05 14.82
C HIS A 150 -2.90 8.29 13.69
N GLN A 151 -3.33 9.00 12.63
CA GLN A 151 -4.02 8.38 11.49
C GLN A 151 -3.15 7.39 10.72
N VAL A 152 -1.82 7.51 10.78
CA VAL A 152 -0.90 6.62 10.06
C VAL A 152 -1.05 5.18 10.56
N LEU A 153 -1.03 4.96 11.87
CA LEU A 153 -1.21 3.62 12.46
C LEU A 153 -2.63 3.10 12.30
N GLU A 154 -3.64 3.96 12.45
CA GLU A 154 -5.05 3.59 12.25
C GLU A 154 -5.30 3.11 10.81
N VAL A 155 -4.81 3.86 9.81
CA VAL A 155 -4.96 3.48 8.40
C VAL A 155 -4.12 2.25 8.07
N ALA A 156 -2.90 2.14 8.62
CA ALA A 156 -2.03 0.98 8.43
C ALA A 156 -2.70 -0.29 8.96
N ASN A 157 -3.30 -0.24 10.16
CA ASN A 157 -4.01 -1.38 10.73
C ASN A 157 -5.24 -1.76 9.88
N ARG A 158 -6.05 -0.79 9.48
CA ARG A 158 -7.21 -1.03 8.60
C ARG A 158 -6.81 -1.68 7.27
N VAL A 159 -5.71 -1.24 6.67
CA VAL A 159 -5.18 -1.81 5.42
C VAL A 159 -4.65 -3.23 5.67
N TYR A 160 -4.00 -3.46 6.81
CA TYR A 160 -3.53 -4.78 7.21
C TYR A 160 -4.71 -5.74 7.42
N GLU A 161 -5.76 -5.35 8.14
CA GLU A 161 -6.96 -6.14 8.34
C GLU A 161 -7.65 -6.47 7.01
N ALA A 162 -7.81 -5.47 6.13
CA ALA A 162 -8.38 -5.66 4.80
C ALA A 162 -7.58 -6.68 3.99
N ARG A 163 -6.24 -6.62 4.06
CA ARG A 163 -5.35 -7.57 3.39
C ARG A 163 -5.55 -9.01 3.87
N HIS A 164 -5.87 -9.20 5.15
CA HIS A 164 -6.08 -10.52 5.78
C HIS A 164 -7.54 -10.98 5.74
N PHE A 165 -8.44 -10.12 5.27
CA PHE A 165 -9.86 -10.43 5.24
C PHE A 165 -10.17 -11.59 4.30
N ARG A 166 -10.99 -12.52 4.76
CA ARG A 166 -11.43 -13.69 3.99
C ARG A 166 -12.91 -13.57 3.63
N LEU A 167 -13.17 -13.52 2.33
CA LEU A 167 -14.52 -13.58 1.78
C LEU A 167 -15.06 -15.00 1.80
N GLN A 168 -16.34 -15.11 2.10
CA GLN A 168 -17.06 -16.37 1.90
C GLN A 168 -17.23 -16.65 0.40
N THR A 169 -17.23 -17.93 0.01
CA THR A 169 -17.38 -18.33 -1.39
C THR A 169 -18.66 -17.81 -2.04
N ALA A 170 -19.75 -17.70 -1.26
CA ALA A 170 -21.00 -17.11 -1.73
C ALA A 170 -20.84 -15.65 -2.17
N GLU A 171 -20.11 -14.85 -1.39
CA GLU A 171 -19.82 -13.44 -1.71
C GLU A 171 -18.92 -13.30 -2.94
N VAL A 172 -17.87 -14.11 -3.03
CA VAL A 172 -16.99 -14.16 -4.21
C VAL A 172 -17.82 -14.39 -5.47
N ASN A 173 -18.74 -15.38 -5.44
CA ASN A 173 -19.57 -15.70 -6.60
C ASN A 173 -20.65 -14.65 -6.86
N ARG A 174 -21.14 -13.95 -5.85
CA ARG A 174 -22.06 -12.81 -6.02
C ARG A 174 -21.35 -11.70 -6.80
N ILE A 175 -20.15 -11.29 -6.39
CA ILE A 175 -19.36 -10.26 -7.06
C ILE A 175 -19.08 -10.63 -8.51
N ILE A 176 -18.67 -11.88 -8.78
CA ILE A 176 -18.40 -12.37 -10.14
C ILE A 176 -19.66 -12.26 -11.01
N ARG A 177 -20.82 -12.72 -10.53
CA ARG A 177 -22.07 -12.63 -11.29
C ARG A 177 -22.44 -11.18 -11.60
N GLU A 178 -22.38 -10.29 -10.62
CA GLU A 178 -22.66 -8.86 -10.80
C GLU A 178 -21.67 -8.23 -11.80
N ALA A 179 -20.39 -8.55 -11.71
CA ALA A 179 -19.37 -8.07 -12.62
C ALA A 179 -19.64 -8.53 -14.07
N VAL A 180 -19.95 -9.80 -14.27
CA VAL A 180 -20.27 -10.37 -15.60
C VAL A 180 -21.56 -9.78 -16.17
N GLN A 181 -22.55 -9.48 -15.32
CA GLN A 181 -23.80 -8.81 -15.76
C GLN A 181 -23.53 -7.35 -16.19
N LYS A 182 -22.73 -6.60 -15.42
CA LYS A 182 -22.39 -5.20 -15.73
C LYS A 182 -21.55 -5.08 -17.00
N HIS A 183 -20.58 -5.98 -17.16
CA HIS A 183 -19.69 -5.98 -18.29
C HIS A 183 -19.40 -7.42 -18.72
N PRO A 184 -20.15 -7.94 -19.70
CA PRO A 184 -19.96 -9.28 -20.19
C PRO A 184 -18.54 -9.51 -20.73
N ALA A 185 -18.03 -10.70 -20.48
CA ALA A 185 -16.68 -11.08 -20.91
C ALA A 185 -16.52 -10.98 -22.43
N PRO A 186 -15.35 -10.52 -22.93
CA PRO A 186 -15.08 -10.36 -24.34
C PRO A 186 -15.13 -11.71 -25.07
N MET A 187 -15.41 -11.66 -26.36
CA MET A 187 -15.32 -12.82 -27.26
C MET A 187 -13.95 -12.85 -27.93
N LYS A 188 -13.39 -14.05 -28.10
CA LYS A 188 -12.22 -14.32 -28.95
C LYS A 188 -12.67 -15.27 -30.07
N GLY A 189 -12.86 -14.74 -31.26
CA GLY A 189 -13.51 -15.48 -32.35
C GLY A 189 -14.96 -15.82 -32.00
N THR A 190 -15.33 -17.09 -32.09
CA THR A 190 -16.67 -17.61 -31.76
C THR A 190 -16.85 -17.98 -30.28
N LYS A 191 -15.75 -17.98 -29.50
CA LYS A 191 -15.76 -18.41 -28.10
C LYS A 191 -15.87 -17.21 -27.16
N ARG A 192 -16.73 -17.31 -26.15
CA ARG A 192 -16.84 -16.35 -25.04
C ARG A 192 -16.30 -16.97 -23.77
N LEU A 193 -15.59 -16.18 -22.96
CA LEU A 193 -15.19 -16.56 -21.62
C LEU A 193 -16.43 -16.81 -20.75
N LYS A 194 -16.47 -17.97 -20.11
CA LYS A 194 -17.45 -18.30 -19.07
C LYS A 194 -16.73 -18.53 -17.75
N ILE A 195 -17.17 -17.85 -16.71
CA ILE A 195 -16.70 -18.06 -15.34
C ILE A 195 -17.76 -18.87 -14.63
N TYR A 196 -17.41 -20.09 -14.22
CA TYR A 196 -18.35 -21.03 -13.56
C TYR A 196 -18.53 -20.70 -12.09
N PHE A 197 -17.40 -20.53 -11.39
CA PHE A 197 -17.36 -20.13 -9.99
C PHE A 197 -15.98 -19.63 -9.62
N GLY A 198 -15.88 -18.98 -8.43
CA GLY A 198 -14.64 -18.53 -7.84
C GLY A 198 -14.60 -18.77 -6.34
N THR A 199 -13.40 -18.80 -5.78
CA THR A 199 -13.16 -18.88 -4.34
C THR A 199 -11.89 -18.11 -3.98
N GLN A 200 -11.83 -17.58 -2.76
CA GLN A 200 -10.60 -17.02 -2.22
C GLN A 200 -9.77 -18.15 -1.62
N VAL A 201 -8.59 -18.42 -2.18
CA VAL A 201 -7.71 -19.52 -1.76
C VAL A 201 -6.65 -19.10 -0.76
N ALA A 202 -6.28 -17.81 -0.75
CA ALA A 202 -5.33 -17.25 0.23
C ALA A 202 -5.70 -15.82 0.61
N THR A 203 -5.12 -15.38 1.74
CA THR A 203 -5.10 -13.99 2.20
C THR A 203 -3.64 -13.50 2.23
N ALA A 204 -3.41 -12.22 2.32
CA ALA A 204 -2.10 -11.59 2.52
C ALA A 204 -0.98 -12.00 1.53
N PRO A 205 -1.14 -11.88 0.20
CA PRO A 205 -2.18 -11.11 -0.48
C PRO A 205 -3.48 -11.89 -0.71
N PRO A 206 -4.62 -11.22 -0.89
CA PRO A 206 -5.85 -11.87 -1.29
C PRO A 206 -5.67 -12.54 -2.67
N LEU A 207 -5.88 -13.86 -2.73
CA LEU A 207 -5.75 -14.65 -3.95
C LEU A 207 -7.07 -15.35 -4.27
N PHE A 208 -7.59 -15.08 -5.46
CA PHE A 208 -8.84 -15.65 -5.93
C PHE A 208 -8.57 -16.65 -7.07
N LEU A 209 -9.14 -17.84 -6.94
CA LEU A 209 -9.14 -18.85 -7.98
C LEU A 209 -10.49 -18.82 -8.70
N LEU A 210 -10.45 -18.58 -10.01
CA LEU A 210 -11.63 -18.60 -10.86
C LEU A 210 -11.61 -19.82 -11.78
N HIS A 211 -12.70 -20.58 -11.79
CA HIS A 211 -12.88 -21.70 -12.70
C HIS A 211 -13.56 -21.21 -13.98
N VAL A 212 -12.88 -21.36 -15.08
CA VAL A 212 -13.30 -20.86 -16.39
C VAL A 212 -13.33 -21.98 -17.45
N ASN A 213 -14.07 -21.77 -18.54
CA ASN A 213 -14.10 -22.71 -19.66
C ASN A 213 -12.76 -22.81 -20.41
N ASP A 214 -12.03 -21.71 -20.50
CA ASP A 214 -10.73 -21.65 -21.18
C ASP A 214 -9.92 -20.48 -20.64
N LYS A 215 -8.73 -20.75 -20.09
CA LYS A 215 -7.84 -19.74 -19.52
C LYS A 215 -7.30 -18.73 -20.55
N GLU A 216 -7.18 -19.14 -21.81
CA GLU A 216 -6.68 -18.29 -22.90
C GLU A 216 -7.67 -17.19 -23.33
N LEU A 217 -8.93 -17.33 -22.92
CA LEU A 217 -9.96 -16.31 -23.11
C LEU A 217 -9.90 -15.20 -22.06
N VAL A 218 -9.14 -15.39 -20.98
CA VAL A 218 -9.00 -14.39 -19.91
C VAL A 218 -8.02 -13.32 -20.35
N HIS A 219 -8.53 -12.31 -21.05
CA HIS A 219 -7.70 -11.17 -21.43
C HIS A 219 -7.27 -10.38 -20.19
N PHE A 220 -6.06 -9.80 -20.22
CA PHE A 220 -5.51 -9.05 -19.08
C PHE A 220 -6.40 -7.90 -18.61
N SER A 221 -7.05 -7.19 -19.55
CA SER A 221 -7.97 -6.10 -19.24
C SER A 221 -9.22 -6.56 -18.49
N TYR A 222 -9.74 -7.75 -18.83
CA TYR A 222 -10.89 -8.32 -18.17
C TYR A 222 -10.54 -8.84 -16.76
N ARG A 223 -9.35 -9.41 -16.60
CA ARG A 223 -8.81 -9.76 -15.28
C ARG A 223 -8.72 -8.52 -14.39
N ARG A 224 -8.15 -7.42 -14.92
CA ARG A 224 -8.04 -6.14 -14.21
C ARG A 224 -9.41 -5.55 -13.85
N TYR A 225 -10.38 -5.69 -14.76
CA TYR A 225 -11.77 -5.31 -14.48
C TYR A 225 -12.35 -6.10 -13.30
N LEU A 226 -12.19 -7.41 -13.26
CA LEU A 226 -12.64 -8.25 -12.15
C LEU A 226 -11.95 -7.89 -10.83
N GLU A 227 -10.63 -7.69 -10.84
CA GLU A 227 -9.87 -7.21 -9.68
C GLU A 227 -10.46 -5.89 -9.14
N ASN A 228 -10.78 -4.95 -10.02
CA ASN A 228 -11.41 -3.68 -9.63
C ASN A 228 -12.82 -3.88 -9.06
N GLN A 229 -13.60 -4.84 -9.56
CA GLN A 229 -14.92 -5.15 -8.99
C GLN A 229 -14.79 -5.76 -7.57
N PHE A 230 -13.80 -6.62 -7.32
CA PHE A 230 -13.50 -7.11 -5.98
C PHE A 230 -13.10 -5.96 -5.04
N ARG A 231 -12.23 -5.05 -5.48
CA ARG A 231 -11.81 -3.88 -4.68
C ARG A 231 -12.94 -2.88 -4.43
N ALA A 232 -13.88 -2.74 -5.36
CA ALA A 232 -15.06 -1.90 -5.17
C ALA A 232 -16.04 -2.49 -4.13
N ALA A 233 -16.08 -3.82 -4.01
CA ALA A 233 -16.94 -4.51 -3.05
C ALA A 233 -16.30 -4.62 -1.66
N PHE A 234 -14.97 -4.76 -1.60
CA PHE A 234 -14.19 -4.91 -0.37
C PHE A 234 -12.87 -4.14 -0.47
N PRO A 235 -12.43 -3.48 0.60
CA PRO A 235 -11.27 -2.59 0.62
C PRO A 235 -9.92 -3.36 0.68
N PHE A 236 -9.69 -4.23 -0.29
CA PHE A 236 -8.43 -4.98 -0.40
C PHE A 236 -7.25 -4.11 -0.86
#